data_6ff6f7e13d426c99067f129799710abc
#
_entry.id   6ff6f7e13d426c99067f129799710abc
#
_cell.length_a   1.000
_cell.length_b   1.000
_cell.length_c   1.000
_cell.angle_alpha   90.00
_cell.angle_beta   90.00
_cell.angle_gamma   90.00
#
_symmetry.space_group_name_H-M   'P 1'
#
loop_
_entity.id
_entity.type
_entity.pdbx_description
1 polymer ?
#
loop_
_entity_poly.entity_id
_entity_poly.type
_entity_poly.pdbx_seq_one_letter_code
_entity_poly.pdbx_strand_id
1 'polypeptide(L)'
;MDKRHRKIMRGERMMLLAGVCLCLVLISTYFTSGLYAKYSTGATDSDGARVIQFHQLTVTETGSFTESGDGKNQFIFAPGVPIEKNIKIDFGGSEAASLVFVAINAPEWVVTDGGINYTDSQGQLSWSVASGWTFLEKDQDRYVYYKALDPNETLEGVDFIKNGKIQVSSDGTVGMYASYPETLLSVKGYVVQANGFATVAEAWTSIK
;
A
#
# COMPACT_ATOMS: atom_id res chain seq x y z
N MET A 1 -49.14 -30.51 -34.90
CA MET A 1 -48.41 -29.38 -34.28
C MET A 1 -47.48 -28.78 -35.33
N ASP A 2 -47.81 -27.62 -35.82
CA ASP A 2 -47.46 -27.09 -37.13
C ASP A 2 -45.98 -26.61 -37.15
N LYS A 3 -45.25 -26.94 -38.22
CA LYS A 3 -43.84 -26.54 -38.42
C LYS A 3 -43.64 -25.01 -38.38
N ARG A 4 -44.68 -24.24 -38.67
CA ARG A 4 -44.66 -22.78 -38.55
C ARG A 4 -44.54 -22.28 -37.10
N HIS A 5 -45.22 -22.89 -36.13
CA HIS A 5 -45.11 -22.49 -34.71
C HIS A 5 -43.73 -22.72 -34.13
N ARG A 6 -43.05 -23.79 -34.54
CA ARG A 6 -41.67 -24.07 -34.07
C ARG A 6 -40.65 -23.05 -34.63
N LYS A 7 -40.85 -22.53 -35.81
CA LYS A 7 -39.96 -21.54 -36.45
C LYS A 7 -40.09 -20.17 -35.79
N ILE A 8 -41.32 -19.76 -35.42
CA ILE A 8 -41.63 -18.51 -34.73
C ILE A 8 -41.00 -18.54 -33.33
N MET A 9 -41.20 -19.61 -32.53
CA MET A 9 -40.63 -19.77 -31.21
C MET A 9 -39.09 -19.80 -31.20
N ARG A 10 -38.45 -20.29 -32.24
CA ARG A 10 -36.96 -20.20 -32.41
C ARG A 10 -36.49 -18.78 -32.68
N GLY A 11 -37.20 -18.01 -33.49
CA GLY A 11 -36.88 -16.60 -33.75
C GLY A 11 -36.97 -15.74 -32.50
N GLU A 12 -38.04 -15.88 -31.73
CA GLU A 12 -38.23 -15.16 -30.46
C GLU A 12 -37.14 -15.48 -29.42
N ARG A 13 -36.78 -16.75 -29.28
CA ARG A 13 -35.68 -17.15 -28.36
C ARG A 13 -34.32 -16.61 -28.83
N MET A 14 -34.04 -16.61 -30.12
CA MET A 14 -32.82 -16.01 -30.68
C MET A 14 -32.77 -14.51 -30.47
N MET A 15 -33.92 -13.83 -30.62
CA MET A 15 -34.01 -12.38 -30.40
C MET A 15 -33.85 -12.00 -28.95
N LEU A 16 -34.38 -12.82 -28.02
CA LEU A 16 -34.21 -12.67 -26.57
C LEU A 16 -32.75 -12.90 -26.15
N LEU A 17 -32.09 -13.93 -26.69
CA LEU A 17 -30.67 -14.22 -26.47
C LEU A 17 -29.77 -13.07 -26.98
N ALA A 18 -30.06 -12.54 -28.17
CA ALA A 18 -29.33 -11.42 -28.73
C ALA A 18 -29.50 -10.16 -27.86
N GLY A 19 -30.71 -9.90 -27.33
CA GLY A 19 -30.96 -8.79 -26.41
C GLY A 19 -30.17 -8.93 -25.08
N VAL A 20 -30.14 -10.12 -24.49
CA VAL A 20 -29.36 -10.38 -23.28
C VAL A 20 -27.86 -10.20 -23.53
N CYS A 21 -27.33 -10.71 -24.65
CA CYS A 21 -25.94 -10.52 -25.01
C CYS A 21 -25.58 -9.04 -25.21
N LEU A 22 -26.47 -8.27 -25.86
CA LEU A 22 -26.28 -6.85 -26.05
C LEU A 22 -26.25 -6.09 -24.70
N CYS A 23 -27.15 -6.43 -23.78
CA CYS A 23 -27.16 -5.85 -22.45
C CYS A 23 -25.86 -6.17 -21.68
N LEU A 24 -25.36 -7.41 -21.76
CA LEU A 24 -24.11 -7.80 -21.11
C LEU A 24 -22.90 -7.04 -21.70
N VAL A 25 -22.87 -6.83 -22.99
CA VAL A 25 -21.82 -6.02 -23.65
C VAL A 25 -21.89 -4.56 -23.20
N LEU A 26 -23.08 -3.97 -23.14
CA LEU A 26 -23.25 -2.59 -22.68
C LEU A 26 -22.89 -2.41 -21.20
N ILE A 27 -23.24 -3.36 -20.35
CA ILE A 27 -22.84 -3.37 -18.93
C ILE A 27 -21.30 -3.51 -18.81
N SER A 28 -20.71 -4.44 -19.56
CA SER A 28 -19.26 -4.64 -19.58
C SER A 28 -18.52 -3.38 -20.05
N THR A 29 -18.99 -2.72 -21.11
CA THR A 29 -18.38 -1.46 -21.60
C THR A 29 -18.54 -0.31 -20.62
N TYR A 30 -19.66 -0.25 -19.88
CA TYR A 30 -19.87 0.76 -18.85
C TYR A 30 -18.87 0.58 -17.68
N PHE A 31 -18.67 -0.63 -17.19
CA PHE A 31 -17.70 -0.91 -16.14
C PHE A 31 -16.24 -0.72 -16.60
N THR A 32 -15.90 -1.14 -17.82
CA THR A 32 -14.56 -0.93 -18.37
C THR A 32 -14.27 0.54 -18.65
N SER A 33 -15.24 1.33 -19.12
CA SER A 33 -15.05 2.76 -19.36
C SER A 33 -14.81 3.54 -18.05
N GLY A 34 -15.46 3.14 -16.95
CA GLY A 34 -15.21 3.71 -15.62
C GLY A 34 -13.81 3.40 -15.09
N LEU A 35 -13.29 2.21 -15.35
CA LEU A 35 -11.91 1.84 -15.04
C LEU A 35 -10.90 2.59 -15.94
N TYR A 36 -11.15 2.68 -17.25
CA TYR A 36 -10.29 3.44 -18.16
C TYR A 36 -10.23 4.92 -17.82
N ALA A 37 -11.36 5.54 -17.44
CA ALA A 37 -11.39 6.94 -17.03
C ALA A 37 -10.63 7.21 -15.73
N LYS A 38 -10.48 6.22 -14.86
CA LYS A 38 -9.66 6.32 -13.63
C LYS A 38 -8.15 6.25 -13.90
N TYR A 39 -7.75 5.58 -14.99
CA TYR A 39 -6.33 5.34 -15.32
C TYR A 39 -5.83 6.10 -16.54
N SER A 40 -6.72 6.73 -17.33
CA SER A 40 -6.35 7.55 -18.47
C SER A 40 -6.73 9.00 -18.22
N THR A 41 -5.76 9.87 -17.99
CA THR A 41 -5.92 11.31 -18.16
C THR A 41 -6.08 11.58 -19.66
N GLY A 42 -7.23 12.15 -20.05
CA GLY A 42 -7.50 12.49 -21.43
C GLY A 42 -6.46 13.46 -21.97
N ALA A 43 -5.70 13.04 -22.95
CA ALA A 43 -4.97 13.92 -23.83
C ALA A 43 -5.99 14.54 -24.79
N THR A 44 -6.21 15.83 -24.70
CA THR A 44 -6.83 16.61 -25.77
C THR A 44 -5.78 16.80 -26.86
N ASP A 45 -6.10 16.35 -28.02
CA ASP A 45 -5.42 16.37 -29.30
C ASP A 45 -4.58 15.13 -29.66
N SER A 46 -5.21 14.39 -30.60
CA SER A 46 -4.65 13.39 -31.51
C SER A 46 -3.76 12.28 -30.92
N ASP A 47 -4.32 11.08 -31.00
CA ASP A 47 -3.60 9.82 -31.15
C ASP A 47 -3.00 9.18 -29.90
N GLY A 48 -3.82 8.39 -29.24
CA GLY A 48 -3.38 7.31 -28.37
C GLY A 48 -3.48 7.62 -26.90
N ALA A 49 -4.34 6.89 -26.21
CA ALA A 49 -4.31 6.81 -24.75
C ALA A 49 -2.94 6.29 -24.31
N ARG A 50 -2.07 7.15 -23.80
CA ARG A 50 -0.78 6.77 -23.25
C ARG A 50 -1.03 6.25 -21.83
N VAL A 51 -0.67 5.00 -21.58
CA VAL A 51 -0.66 4.44 -20.23
C VAL A 51 0.47 5.12 -19.46
N ILE A 52 0.12 5.78 -18.36
CA ILE A 52 1.10 6.40 -17.46
C ILE A 52 1.97 5.28 -16.89
N GLN A 53 3.28 5.42 -17.08
CA GLN A 53 4.24 4.48 -16.51
C GLN A 53 4.55 4.89 -15.06
N PHE A 54 4.39 3.92 -14.15
CA PHE A 54 4.97 3.99 -12.81
C PHE A 54 6.32 3.31 -12.84
N HIS A 55 7.31 3.98 -12.30
CA HIS A 55 8.59 3.33 -12.00
C HIS A 55 8.44 2.45 -10.77
N GLN A 56 9.41 1.56 -10.58
CA GLN A 56 9.39 0.60 -9.49
C GLN A 56 9.40 1.30 -8.14
N LEU A 57 8.51 0.87 -7.24
CA LEU A 57 8.57 1.17 -5.81
C LEU A 57 9.32 0.03 -5.11
N THR A 58 10.35 0.39 -4.36
CA THR A 58 11.14 -0.56 -3.58
C THR A 58 11.15 -0.14 -2.12
N VAL A 59 10.93 -1.12 -1.23
CA VAL A 59 11.11 -0.97 0.21
C VAL A 59 12.31 -1.82 0.60
N THR A 60 13.37 -1.17 1.07
CA THR A 60 14.59 -1.84 1.49
C THR A 60 14.72 -1.78 3.01
N GLU A 61 14.93 -2.91 3.63
CA GLU A 61 15.19 -3.02 5.06
C GLU A 61 16.64 -3.43 5.28
N THR A 62 17.36 -2.67 6.11
CA THR A 62 18.71 -3.00 6.57
C THR A 62 18.82 -2.71 8.05
N GLY A 63 19.71 -3.40 8.77
CA GLY A 63 19.91 -3.16 10.20
C GLY A 63 20.79 -4.20 10.88
N SER A 64 20.92 -4.07 12.18
CA SER A 64 21.66 -5.01 13.06
C SER A 64 20.78 -6.21 13.38
N PHE A 65 20.55 -7.07 12.42
CA PHE A 65 19.82 -8.31 12.66
C PHE A 65 20.61 -9.52 12.20
N THR A 66 20.39 -10.63 12.87
CA THR A 66 20.92 -11.94 12.49
C THR A 66 19.80 -12.72 11.79
N GLU A 67 20.07 -13.24 10.63
CA GLU A 67 19.12 -14.13 9.97
C GLU A 67 19.07 -15.45 10.77
N SER A 68 17.89 -15.79 11.26
CA SER A 68 17.70 -17.09 11.89
C SER A 68 17.52 -18.17 10.82
N GLY A 69 17.81 -19.44 11.18
CA GLY A 69 17.72 -20.55 10.24
C GLY A 69 16.32 -20.81 9.64
N ASP A 70 15.30 -20.10 10.11
CA ASP A 70 13.92 -20.11 9.60
C ASP A 70 13.60 -18.90 8.68
N GLY A 71 14.62 -18.11 8.29
CA GLY A 71 14.49 -16.96 7.41
C GLY A 71 13.90 -15.71 8.08
N LYS A 72 13.83 -15.68 9.40
CA LYS A 72 13.36 -14.52 10.15
C LYS A 72 14.53 -13.71 10.71
N ASN A 73 14.36 -12.40 10.70
CA ASN A 73 15.36 -11.48 11.26
C ASN A 73 15.24 -11.43 12.79
N GLN A 74 16.32 -11.72 13.48
CA GLN A 74 16.40 -11.63 14.93
C GLN A 74 17.26 -10.44 15.35
N PHE A 75 16.83 -9.74 16.39
CA PHE A 75 17.57 -8.63 16.98
C PHE A 75 18.18 -9.05 18.30
N ILE A 76 19.41 -8.63 18.53
CA ILE A 76 20.05 -8.75 19.85
C ILE A 76 19.74 -7.48 20.62
N PHE A 77 19.06 -7.62 21.74
CA PHE A 77 18.70 -6.52 22.62
C PHE A 77 19.75 -6.34 23.71
N ALA A 78 20.19 -5.10 23.89
CA ALA A 78 20.97 -4.68 25.03
C ALA A 78 20.35 -3.40 25.62
N PRO A 79 20.13 -3.33 26.95
CA PRO A 79 19.55 -2.14 27.59
C PRO A 79 20.32 -0.87 27.22
N GLY A 80 19.59 0.17 26.79
CA GLY A 80 20.19 1.44 26.40
C GLY A 80 20.92 1.48 25.04
N VAL A 81 21.04 0.33 24.35
CA VAL A 81 21.69 0.26 23.03
C VAL A 81 20.63 0.23 21.95
N PRO A 82 20.54 1.27 21.10
CA PRO A 82 19.56 1.29 20.00
C PRO A 82 19.81 0.16 19.00
N ILE A 83 18.70 -0.38 18.46
CA ILE A 83 18.73 -1.35 17.38
C ILE A 83 18.68 -0.60 16.06
N GLU A 84 19.61 -0.89 15.17
CA GLU A 84 19.56 -0.35 13.80
C GLU A 84 18.47 -1.08 13.01
N LYS A 85 17.51 -0.31 12.51
CA LYS A 85 16.44 -0.75 11.63
C LYS A 85 16.14 0.33 10.62
N ASN A 86 16.89 0.32 9.55
CA ASN A 86 16.70 1.26 8.44
C ASN A 86 15.66 0.70 7.49
N ILE A 87 14.59 1.46 7.31
CA ILE A 87 13.57 1.20 6.28
C ILE A 87 13.63 2.36 5.31
N LYS A 88 14.06 2.08 4.09
CA LYS A 88 14.20 3.05 3.01
C LYS A 88 13.20 2.80 1.92
N ILE A 89 12.62 3.89 1.43
CA ILE A 89 11.64 3.89 0.36
C ILE A 89 12.28 4.54 -0.86
N ASP A 90 12.31 3.79 -1.95
CA ASP A 90 12.78 4.25 -3.25
C ASP A 90 11.62 4.17 -4.25
N PHE A 91 11.38 5.26 -4.96
CA PHE A 91 10.40 5.32 -6.03
C PHE A 91 10.94 6.15 -7.18
N GLY A 92 11.03 5.56 -8.35
CA GLY A 92 11.60 6.20 -9.54
C GLY A 92 10.72 7.27 -10.18
N GLY A 93 9.58 7.60 -9.56
CA GLY A 93 8.67 8.63 -10.03
C GLY A 93 7.60 8.13 -10.99
N SER A 94 6.77 9.05 -11.46
CA SER A 94 5.72 8.84 -12.43
C SER A 94 5.47 10.13 -13.20
N GLU A 95 5.02 10.03 -14.44
CA GLU A 95 4.61 11.20 -15.25
C GLU A 95 3.37 11.92 -14.67
N ALA A 96 2.65 11.30 -13.77
CA ALA A 96 1.51 11.91 -13.07
C ALA A 96 1.77 12.02 -11.56
N ALA A 97 1.05 12.94 -10.92
CA ALA A 97 1.02 13.04 -9.47
C ALA A 97 0.67 11.68 -8.84
N SER A 98 1.41 11.28 -7.83
CA SER A 98 1.33 9.96 -7.23
C SER A 98 1.17 10.02 -5.72
N LEU A 99 0.52 9.00 -5.17
CA LEU A 99 0.45 8.76 -3.73
C LEU A 99 1.26 7.49 -3.43
N VAL A 100 2.31 7.64 -2.66
CA VAL A 100 3.09 6.51 -2.14
C VAL A 100 2.58 6.20 -0.74
N PHE A 101 2.16 4.97 -0.52
CA PHE A 101 1.70 4.48 0.77
C PHE A 101 2.70 3.52 1.38
N VAL A 102 2.82 3.59 2.70
CA VAL A 102 3.58 2.65 3.52
C VAL A 102 2.63 2.08 4.57
N ALA A 103 2.40 0.78 4.51
CA ALA A 103 1.59 0.06 5.49
C ALA A 103 2.50 -0.75 6.41
N ILE A 104 2.37 -0.52 7.71
CA ILE A 104 3.15 -1.19 8.75
C ILE A 104 2.23 -2.13 9.51
N ASN A 105 2.61 -3.39 9.57
CA ASN A 105 2.01 -4.34 10.50
C ASN A 105 2.82 -4.33 11.80
N ALA A 106 2.22 -3.81 12.87
CA ALA A 106 2.85 -3.57 14.15
C ALA A 106 1.87 -3.85 15.31
N PRO A 107 1.41 -5.10 15.48
CA PRO A 107 0.33 -5.44 16.41
C PRO A 107 0.70 -5.18 17.89
N GLU A 108 1.97 -5.32 18.24
CA GLU A 108 2.47 -5.15 19.62
C GLU A 108 2.79 -3.71 19.99
N TRP A 109 2.54 -2.75 19.09
CA TRP A 109 2.92 -1.36 19.28
C TRP A 109 1.73 -0.45 19.61
N VAL A 110 1.95 0.43 20.59
CA VAL A 110 1.06 1.53 20.95
C VAL A 110 1.51 2.78 20.23
N VAL A 111 0.59 3.43 19.54
CA VAL A 111 0.86 4.64 18.73
C VAL A 111 0.36 5.87 19.44
N THR A 112 1.18 6.88 19.50
CA THR A 112 0.90 8.19 20.10
C THR A 112 1.18 9.33 19.11
N ASP A 113 0.85 10.56 19.52
CA ASP A 113 1.12 11.79 18.76
C ASP A 113 0.60 11.75 17.31
N GLY A 114 -0.64 11.30 17.15
CA GLY A 114 -1.29 11.29 15.83
C GLY A 114 -0.61 10.38 14.82
N GLY A 115 -0.04 9.26 15.27
CA GLY A 115 0.62 8.30 14.37
C GLY A 115 2.11 8.52 14.20
N ILE A 116 2.77 9.31 15.04
CA ILE A 116 4.21 9.61 14.85
C ILE A 116 5.08 8.71 15.71
N ASN A 117 4.73 8.50 16.97
CA ASN A 117 5.55 7.77 17.92
C ASN A 117 4.96 6.40 18.23
N TYR A 118 5.84 5.41 18.28
CA TYR A 118 5.54 4.04 18.59
C TYR A 118 6.27 3.61 19.85
N THR A 119 5.55 3.00 20.77
CA THR A 119 6.09 2.40 21.97
C THR A 119 5.53 0.99 22.10
N ASP A 120 6.34 0.03 22.45
CA ASP A 120 5.85 -1.32 22.71
C ASP A 120 4.96 -1.35 23.97
N SER A 121 4.19 -2.42 24.14
CA SER A 121 3.25 -2.58 25.26
C SER A 121 3.91 -2.53 26.65
N GLN A 122 5.21 -2.74 26.72
CA GLN A 122 6.00 -2.73 27.96
C GLN A 122 6.78 -1.43 28.20
N GLY A 123 6.77 -0.50 27.23
CA GLY A 123 7.52 0.74 27.32
C GLY A 123 9.03 0.60 27.19
N GLN A 124 9.50 -0.55 26.68
CA GLN A 124 10.91 -0.87 26.60
C GLN A 124 11.53 -0.48 25.26
N LEU A 125 10.74 -0.52 24.20
CA LEU A 125 11.15 -0.16 22.85
C LEU A 125 10.35 1.06 22.36
N SER A 126 11.00 1.95 21.64
CA SER A 126 10.32 3.07 21.01
C SER A 126 10.99 3.46 19.70
N TRP A 127 10.19 3.97 18.77
CA TRP A 127 10.67 4.54 17.54
C TRP A 127 9.68 5.58 17.01
N SER A 128 10.10 6.39 16.06
CA SER A 128 9.25 7.41 15.46
C SER A 128 9.31 7.33 13.94
N VAL A 129 8.23 7.75 13.31
CA VAL A 129 8.17 7.92 11.86
C VAL A 129 9.02 9.13 11.46
N ALA A 130 9.77 9.01 10.38
CA ALA A 130 10.56 10.09 9.83
C ALA A 130 9.65 11.22 9.29
N SER A 131 10.18 12.44 9.25
CA SER A 131 9.45 13.59 8.72
C SER A 131 9.07 13.43 7.25
N GLY A 132 7.93 14.01 6.86
CA GLY A 132 7.46 13.99 5.47
C GLY A 132 6.51 12.82 5.14
N TRP A 133 6.24 11.95 6.11
CA TRP A 133 5.16 10.96 6.04
C TRP A 133 3.96 11.45 6.83
N THR A 134 2.76 11.27 6.27
CA THR A 134 1.50 11.65 6.92
C THR A 134 0.74 10.39 7.31
N PHE A 135 0.33 10.30 8.58
CA PHE A 135 -0.53 9.22 9.04
C PHE A 135 -1.90 9.34 8.37
N LEU A 136 -2.40 8.24 7.82
CA LEU A 136 -3.72 8.17 7.19
C LEU A 136 -4.74 7.53 8.11
N GLU A 137 -4.52 6.27 8.43
CA GLU A 137 -5.48 5.49 9.24
C GLU A 137 -4.81 4.26 9.88
N LYS A 138 -5.51 3.69 10.86
CA LYS A 138 -5.26 2.33 11.34
C LYS A 138 -6.30 1.40 10.74
N ASP A 139 -5.86 0.44 9.93
CA ASP A 139 -6.68 -0.61 9.33
C ASP A 139 -6.34 -1.95 9.96
N GLN A 140 -7.16 -2.40 10.91
CA GLN A 140 -6.90 -3.55 11.79
C GLN A 140 -5.58 -3.38 12.58
N ASP A 141 -4.57 -4.22 12.30
CA ASP A 141 -3.24 -4.16 12.92
C ASP A 141 -2.21 -3.43 12.07
N ARG A 142 -2.65 -2.79 10.98
CA ARG A 142 -1.80 -2.01 10.08
C ARG A 142 -1.97 -0.52 10.29
N TYR A 143 -0.87 0.18 10.41
CA TYR A 143 -0.81 1.64 10.40
C TYR A 143 -0.38 2.09 9.02
N VAL A 144 -1.17 2.96 8.41
CA VAL A 144 -0.99 3.38 7.01
C VAL A 144 -0.54 4.83 6.97
N TYR A 145 0.54 5.07 6.26
CA TYR A 145 1.11 6.40 6.00
C TYR A 145 1.12 6.65 4.51
N TYR A 146 1.14 7.92 4.15
CA TYR A 146 1.29 8.31 2.76
C TYR A 146 2.19 9.51 2.59
N LYS A 147 2.69 9.66 1.37
CA LYS A 147 3.37 10.83 0.86
C LYS A 147 2.82 11.13 -0.53
N ALA A 148 2.37 12.37 -0.75
CA ALA A 148 1.97 12.86 -2.07
C ALA A 148 3.21 13.35 -2.80
N LEU A 149 3.31 13.01 -4.09
CA LEU A 149 4.40 13.38 -4.96
C LEU A 149 3.85 14.08 -6.20
N ASP A 150 4.53 15.12 -6.61
CA ASP A 150 4.25 15.80 -7.87
C ASP A 150 4.68 14.95 -9.09
N PRO A 151 4.21 15.28 -10.30
CA PRO A 151 4.66 14.60 -11.51
C PRO A 151 6.20 14.63 -11.63
N ASN A 152 6.78 13.47 -11.93
CA ASN A 152 8.23 13.23 -12.05
C ASN A 152 9.04 13.40 -10.74
N GLU A 153 8.39 13.60 -9.60
CA GLU A 153 9.07 13.57 -8.31
C GLU A 153 9.46 12.13 -7.95
N THR A 154 10.70 11.96 -7.45
CA THR A 154 11.26 10.66 -7.05
C THR A 154 11.47 10.60 -5.53
N LEU A 155 11.52 9.38 -5.01
CA LEU A 155 12.03 9.13 -3.66
C LEU A 155 13.32 8.32 -3.79
N GLU A 156 14.41 8.83 -3.25
CA GLU A 156 15.71 8.17 -3.29
C GLU A 156 16.18 7.90 -1.85
N GLY A 157 16.06 6.65 -1.43
CA GLY A 157 16.49 6.22 -0.11
C GLY A 157 15.86 6.99 1.05
N VAL A 158 14.58 7.38 0.91
CA VAL A 158 13.86 8.16 1.93
C VAL A 158 13.62 7.29 3.15
N ASP A 159 14.10 7.74 4.30
CA ASP A 159 13.92 7.03 5.56
C ASP A 159 12.44 7.02 5.97
N PHE A 160 11.98 5.88 6.43
CA PHE A 160 10.67 5.73 7.04
C PHE A 160 10.74 5.78 8.58
N ILE A 161 11.73 5.11 9.18
CA ILE A 161 12.03 5.22 10.61
C ILE A 161 13.00 6.36 10.84
N LYS A 162 12.67 7.26 11.77
CA LYS A 162 13.53 8.39 12.13
C LYS A 162 14.89 7.89 12.62
N ASN A 163 15.96 8.38 11.98
CA ASN A 163 17.35 7.99 12.24
C ASN A 163 17.64 6.50 12.02
N GLY A 164 16.73 5.72 11.43
CA GLY A 164 16.92 4.30 11.18
C GLY A 164 17.12 3.46 12.45
N LYS A 165 16.53 3.85 13.59
CA LYS A 165 16.79 3.21 14.89
C LYS A 165 15.52 3.01 15.70
N ILE A 166 15.47 1.85 16.38
CA ILE A 166 14.55 1.58 17.48
C ILE A 166 15.33 1.82 18.77
N GLN A 167 14.83 2.68 19.63
CA GLN A 167 15.41 2.99 20.93
C GLN A 167 15.08 1.87 21.91
N VAL A 168 16.05 1.46 22.71
CA VAL A 168 15.89 0.48 23.79
C VAL A 168 16.03 1.21 25.13
N SER A 169 15.08 1.00 26.04
CA SER A 169 15.15 1.58 27.39
C SER A 169 16.40 1.09 28.14
N SER A 170 17.03 2.00 28.89
CA SER A 170 18.16 1.64 29.79
C SER A 170 17.72 0.89 31.02
N ASP A 171 16.43 0.97 31.38
CA ASP A 171 15.89 0.41 32.65
C ASP A 171 15.45 -1.06 32.51
N GLY A 172 15.58 -1.63 31.30
CA GLY A 172 15.23 -3.02 31.03
C GLY A 172 16.25 -4.03 31.57
N THR A 173 15.80 -5.24 31.81
CA THR A 173 16.66 -6.38 32.10
C THR A 173 16.77 -7.28 30.86
N VAL A 174 17.92 -7.92 30.66
CA VAL A 174 18.15 -8.82 29.51
C VAL A 174 17.05 -9.90 29.38
N GLY A 175 16.49 -10.35 30.51
CA GLY A 175 15.38 -11.32 30.48
C GLY A 175 14.04 -10.79 29.94
N MET A 176 13.79 -9.50 30.02
CA MET A 176 12.56 -8.90 29.45
C MET A 176 12.59 -8.91 27.94
N TYR A 177 13.73 -8.73 27.32
CA TYR A 177 13.86 -8.64 25.86
C TYR A 177 13.85 -10.00 25.14
N ALA A 178 14.14 -11.08 25.89
CA ALA A 178 14.13 -12.44 25.34
C ALA A 178 12.73 -12.95 24.94
N SER A 179 11.67 -12.27 25.37
CA SER A 179 10.28 -12.65 25.10
C SER A 179 9.63 -11.87 23.94
N TYR A 180 10.35 -10.97 23.27
CA TYR A 180 9.82 -10.22 22.16
C TYR A 180 9.59 -11.11 20.92
N PRO A 181 8.50 -10.88 20.18
CA PRO A 181 8.22 -11.64 18.97
C PRO A 181 9.33 -11.41 17.93
N GLU A 182 9.66 -12.46 17.20
CA GLU A 182 10.72 -12.50 16.20
C GLU A 182 10.54 -11.46 15.06
N THR A 183 9.32 -10.95 14.86
CA THR A 183 8.98 -9.89 13.90
C THR A 183 8.45 -8.66 14.63
N LEU A 184 9.31 -7.69 14.90
CA LEU A 184 8.91 -6.45 15.56
C LEU A 184 8.00 -5.59 14.70
N LEU A 185 8.21 -5.55 13.41
CA LEU A 185 7.35 -4.87 12.45
C LEU A 185 7.63 -5.35 11.02
N SER A 186 6.61 -5.42 10.20
CA SER A 186 6.74 -5.65 8.76
C SER A 186 6.19 -4.45 7.98
N VAL A 187 6.82 -4.15 6.87
CA VAL A 187 6.51 -2.96 6.06
C VAL A 187 6.21 -3.36 4.63
N LYS A 188 5.16 -2.76 4.06
CA LYS A 188 4.82 -2.90 2.64
C LYS A 188 4.60 -1.53 2.03
N GLY A 189 5.16 -1.32 0.84
CA GLY A 189 4.96 -0.13 0.05
C GLY A 189 3.92 -0.33 -1.05
N TYR A 190 3.16 0.71 -1.34
CA TYR A 190 2.19 0.75 -2.44
C TYR A 190 2.28 2.12 -3.12
N VAL A 191 1.96 2.16 -4.40
CA VAL A 191 1.88 3.41 -5.14
C VAL A 191 0.64 3.42 -6.01
N VAL A 192 -0.01 4.58 -6.09
CA VAL A 192 -1.17 4.80 -6.94
C VAL A 192 -1.12 6.22 -7.51
N GLN A 193 -1.70 6.41 -8.68
CA GLN A 193 -1.88 7.74 -9.25
C GLN A 193 -2.83 8.55 -8.36
N ALA A 194 -2.48 9.81 -8.07
CA ALA A 194 -3.30 10.69 -7.25
C ALA A 194 -4.58 11.13 -7.96
N ASN A 195 -4.52 11.30 -9.29
CA ASN A 195 -5.65 11.74 -10.09
C ASN A 195 -6.73 10.64 -10.18
N GLY A 196 -7.99 11.04 -10.06
CA GLY A 196 -9.14 10.14 -10.13
C GLY A 196 -9.71 9.72 -8.79
N PHE A 197 -9.13 10.17 -7.68
CA PHE A 197 -9.67 9.99 -6.34
C PHE A 197 -10.02 11.34 -5.71
N ALA A 198 -11.14 11.40 -4.99
CA ALA A 198 -11.54 12.60 -4.28
C ALA A 198 -10.75 12.79 -2.99
N THR A 199 -10.25 11.70 -2.40
CA THR A 199 -9.49 11.71 -1.15
C THR A 199 -8.37 10.67 -1.16
N VAL A 200 -7.35 10.88 -0.32
CA VAL A 200 -6.27 9.92 -0.11
C VAL A 200 -6.78 8.58 0.44
N ALA A 201 -7.80 8.62 1.31
CA ALA A 201 -8.42 7.43 1.87
C ALA A 201 -9.14 6.58 0.79
N GLU A 202 -9.78 7.24 -0.19
CA GLU A 202 -10.37 6.54 -1.34
C GLU A 202 -9.29 5.87 -2.19
N ALA A 203 -8.18 6.56 -2.44
CA ALA A 203 -7.03 6.00 -3.16
C ALA A 203 -6.47 4.77 -2.45
N TRP A 204 -6.30 4.83 -1.12
CA TRP A 204 -5.86 3.68 -0.32
C TRP A 204 -6.85 2.50 -0.42
N THR A 205 -8.14 2.78 -0.29
CA THR A 205 -9.18 1.73 -0.35
C THR A 205 -9.20 0.99 -1.70
N SER A 206 -8.74 1.62 -2.76
CA SER A 206 -8.70 1.01 -4.10
C SER A 206 -7.58 -0.02 -4.31
N ILE A 207 -6.58 -0.06 -3.43
CA ILE A 207 -5.35 -0.87 -3.58
C ILE A 207 -5.08 -1.84 -2.43
N LYS A 208 -5.89 -1.79 -1.34
CA LYS A 208 -5.77 -2.68 -0.17
C LYS A 208 -6.43 -4.05 -0.35
#